data_d30ddd0e6c297a2d481be7a220e0cd27
#
_entry.id   d30ddd0e6c297a2d481be7a220e0cd27
#
_cell.length_a   1.000
_cell.length_b   1.000
_cell.length_c   1.000
_cell.angle_alpha   90.00
_cell.angle_beta   90.00
_cell.angle_gamma   90.00
#
_symmetry.space_group_name_H-M   'P 1'
#
loop_
_entity.id
_entity.type
_entity.pdbx_description
1 polymer ?
#
loop_
_entity_poly.entity_id
_entity_poly.type
_entity_poly.pdbx_seq_one_letter_code
_entity_poly.pdbx_strand_id
1 'polypeptide(L)'
;MEPKKRELKNKAKSLSAEVIIGKNGITENLMNEIVNRLKSHGMIKVKMLPVFARQNDKIEIPKQIARDTKSRIINRIGFTFVLKK
;
A
#
# COMPACT_ATOMS: atom_id res chain seq x y z
N MET A 1 0.65 -17.23 -21.96
CA MET A 1 1.76 -17.54 -21.03
C MET A 1 1.33 -17.27 -19.61
N GLU A 2 1.52 -18.21 -18.72
CA GLU A 2 1.12 -18.02 -17.34
C GLU A 2 2.01 -17.01 -16.63
N PRO A 3 1.44 -16.20 -15.75
CA PRO A 3 2.25 -15.32 -14.94
C PRO A 3 3.06 -16.15 -13.93
N LYS A 4 4.33 -15.90 -13.90
CA LYS A 4 5.23 -16.55 -12.95
C LYS A 4 5.38 -15.64 -11.75
N LYS A 5 5.95 -16.14 -10.66
CA LYS A 5 6.20 -15.33 -9.48
C LYS A 5 6.92 -14.04 -9.82
N ARG A 6 7.84 -14.12 -10.76
CA ARG A 6 8.60 -12.98 -11.22
C ARG A 6 7.70 -11.90 -11.84
N GLU A 7 6.74 -12.32 -12.65
CA GLU A 7 5.83 -11.38 -13.28
C GLU A 7 4.89 -10.75 -12.27
N LEU A 8 4.48 -11.50 -11.26
CA LEU A 8 3.66 -10.96 -10.20
C LEU A 8 4.41 -9.88 -9.42
N LYS A 9 5.69 -10.07 -9.16
CA LYS A 9 6.51 -9.06 -8.51
C LYS A 9 6.65 -7.82 -9.38
N ASN A 10 6.89 -8.01 -10.67
CA ASN A 10 7.01 -6.91 -11.61
C ASN A 10 5.68 -6.15 -11.71
N LYS A 11 4.58 -6.87 -11.73
CA LYS A 11 3.26 -6.27 -11.78
C LYS A 11 3.01 -5.43 -10.53
N ALA A 12 3.41 -5.91 -9.36
CA ALA A 12 3.30 -5.14 -8.14
C ALA A 12 4.16 -3.89 -8.16
N LYS A 13 5.36 -3.99 -8.73
CA LYS A 13 6.26 -2.85 -8.85
C LYS A 13 5.77 -1.80 -9.84
N SER A 14 5.06 -2.23 -10.87
CA SER A 14 4.57 -1.35 -11.92
C SER A 14 3.09 -1.00 -11.78
N LEU A 15 2.52 -1.22 -10.59
CA LEU A 15 1.14 -0.84 -10.34
C LEU A 15 0.94 0.65 -10.55
N SER A 16 -0.03 0.98 -11.39
CA SER A 16 -0.40 2.37 -11.60
C SER A 16 -1.14 2.93 -10.38
N ALA A 17 -1.80 2.06 -9.62
CA ALA A 17 -2.51 2.46 -8.42
C ALA A 17 -1.54 2.56 -7.26
N GLU A 18 -0.99 3.75 -7.07
CA GLU A 18 -0.07 4.03 -5.98
C GLU A 18 -0.62 5.14 -5.09
N VAL A 19 -0.55 4.93 -3.79
CA VAL A 19 -0.96 5.92 -2.80
C VAL A 19 0.27 6.33 -2.00
N ILE A 20 0.43 7.63 -1.79
CA ILE A 20 1.58 8.16 -1.06
C ILE A 20 1.10 8.78 0.25
N ILE A 21 1.68 8.34 1.36
CA ILE A 21 1.42 8.93 2.67
C ILE A 21 2.52 9.94 2.95
N GLY A 22 2.15 11.20 2.94
CA GLY A 22 3.10 12.28 3.09
C GLY A 22 2.93 13.04 4.40
N LYS A 23 3.22 14.33 4.34
CA LYS A 23 3.23 15.22 5.48
C LYS A 23 1.93 15.23 6.29
N ASN A 24 0.80 15.13 5.61
CA ASN A 24 -0.51 15.15 6.27
C ASN A 24 -0.86 13.82 6.95
N GLY A 25 -0.04 12.80 6.75
CA GLY A 25 -0.28 11.51 7.36
C GLY A 25 -1.50 10.77 6.83
N ILE A 26 -2.12 9.99 7.71
CA ILE A 26 -3.30 9.21 7.35
C ILE A 26 -4.54 10.07 7.58
N THR A 27 -5.24 10.39 6.50
CA THR A 27 -6.47 11.16 6.57
C THR A 27 -7.65 10.28 6.13
N GLU A 28 -8.86 10.75 6.39
CA GLU A 28 -10.05 10.06 5.95
C GLU A 28 -10.08 9.94 4.42
N ASN A 29 -9.71 11.01 3.73
CA ASN A 29 -9.62 11.01 2.28
C ASN A 29 -8.62 9.98 1.77
N LEU A 30 -7.47 9.86 2.44
CA LEU A 30 -6.46 8.89 2.07
C LEU A 30 -6.99 7.47 2.23
N MET A 31 -7.65 7.19 3.35
CA MET A 31 -8.22 5.86 3.61
C MET A 31 -9.29 5.52 2.58
N ASN A 32 -10.14 6.49 2.23
CA ASN A 32 -11.16 6.29 1.20
C ASN A 32 -10.52 5.99 -0.16
N GLU A 33 -9.44 6.69 -0.48
CA GLU A 33 -8.71 6.44 -1.71
C GLU A 33 -8.15 5.02 -1.75
N ILE A 34 -7.56 4.57 -0.64
CA ILE A 34 -7.02 3.22 -0.55
C ILE A 34 -8.11 2.19 -0.77
N VAL A 35 -9.25 2.34 -0.10
CA VAL A 35 -10.37 1.42 -0.23
C VAL A 35 -10.87 1.39 -1.68
N ASN A 36 -11.04 2.56 -2.28
CA ASN A 36 -11.55 2.65 -3.65
C ASN A 36 -10.61 2.00 -4.65
N ARG A 37 -9.30 2.21 -4.49
CA ARG A 37 -8.32 1.60 -5.38
C ARG A 37 -8.23 0.10 -5.19
N LEU A 38 -8.37 -0.37 -3.95
CA LEU A 38 -8.43 -1.81 -3.68
C LEU A 38 -9.65 -2.46 -4.36
N LYS A 39 -10.79 -1.78 -4.33
CA LYS A 39 -12.00 -2.27 -5.01
C LYS A 39 -11.81 -2.33 -6.52
N SER A 40 -11.19 -1.31 -7.09
CA SER A 40 -11.02 -1.20 -8.54
C SER A 40 -9.93 -2.11 -9.06
N HIS A 41 -8.81 -2.20 -8.37
CA HIS A 41 -7.62 -2.89 -8.87
C HIS A 41 -7.30 -4.18 -8.13
N GLY A 42 -7.89 -4.40 -6.96
CA GLY A 42 -7.62 -5.58 -6.15
C GLY A 42 -6.30 -5.54 -5.41
N MET A 43 -5.40 -4.68 -5.82
CA MET A 43 -4.05 -4.57 -5.26
C MET A 43 -3.56 -3.15 -5.43
N ILE A 44 -2.92 -2.58 -4.41
CA ILE A 44 -2.34 -1.25 -4.50
C ILE A 44 -0.99 -1.22 -3.80
N LYS A 45 -0.19 -0.26 -4.21
CA LYS A 45 1.11 0.01 -3.62
C LYS A 45 1.00 1.29 -2.78
N VAL A 46 1.43 1.21 -1.53
CA VAL A 46 1.40 2.37 -0.62
C VAL A 46 2.83 2.71 -0.24
N LYS A 47 3.19 3.97 -0.43
CA LYS A 47 4.51 4.46 -0.10
C LYS A 47 4.42 5.47 1.04
N MET A 48 5.23 5.28 2.07
CA MET A 48 5.34 6.24 3.15
C MET A 48 6.54 7.14 2.89
N LEU A 49 6.32 8.44 2.86
CA LEU A 49 7.44 9.37 2.72
C LEU A 49 8.27 9.37 4.00
N PRO A 50 9.58 9.63 3.90
CA PRO A 50 10.46 9.61 5.08
C PRO A 50 9.99 10.47 6.23
N VAL A 51 9.41 11.63 5.94
CA VAL A 51 8.92 12.54 6.98
C VAL A 51 7.82 11.88 7.81
N PHE A 52 6.94 11.12 7.17
CA PHE A 52 5.89 10.38 7.87
C PHE A 52 6.47 9.15 8.58
N ALA A 53 7.33 8.41 7.90
CA ALA A 53 7.90 7.18 8.42
C ALA A 53 8.74 7.39 9.68
N ARG A 54 9.39 8.55 9.78
CA ARG A 54 10.20 8.89 10.96
C ARG A 54 9.36 9.19 12.19
N GLN A 55 8.17 9.71 11.97
CA GLN A 55 7.27 10.12 13.06
C GLN A 55 6.32 9.03 13.49
N ASN A 56 6.30 7.92 12.76
CA ASN A 56 5.35 6.85 12.99
C ASN A 56 6.04 5.49 12.92
N ASP A 57 5.38 4.47 13.45
CA ASP A 57 5.92 3.11 13.42
C ASP A 57 5.72 2.52 12.03
N LYS A 58 6.81 2.40 11.27
CA LYS A 58 6.76 1.90 9.90
C LYS A 58 6.34 0.43 9.80
N ILE A 59 6.33 -0.28 10.91
CA ILE A 59 5.87 -1.67 10.97
C ILE A 59 4.38 -1.71 11.29
N GLU A 60 3.95 -0.91 12.25
CA GLU A 60 2.57 -0.92 12.72
C GLU A 60 1.61 -0.23 11.75
N ILE A 61 2.04 0.84 11.10
CA ILE A 61 1.18 1.61 10.18
C ILE A 61 0.64 0.73 9.05
N PRO A 62 1.45 -0.07 8.34
CA PRO A 62 0.91 -0.96 7.31
C PRO A 62 -0.13 -1.94 7.87
N LYS A 63 0.12 -2.48 9.05
CA LYS A 63 -0.81 -3.41 9.68
C LYS A 63 -2.14 -2.75 10.00
N GLN A 64 -2.09 -1.53 10.51
CA GLN A 64 -3.28 -0.76 10.84
C GLN A 64 -4.10 -0.48 9.59
N ILE A 65 -3.45 -0.04 8.52
CA ILE A 65 -4.13 0.27 7.27
C ILE A 65 -4.75 -1.01 6.68
N ALA A 66 -4.02 -2.10 6.68
CA ALA A 66 -4.53 -3.37 6.18
C ALA A 66 -5.78 -3.81 6.94
N ARG A 67 -5.74 -3.69 8.25
CA ARG A 67 -6.88 -4.04 9.11
C ARG A 67 -8.09 -3.16 8.84
N ASP A 68 -7.85 -1.84 8.75
CA ASP A 68 -8.93 -0.87 8.57
C ASP A 68 -9.57 -0.96 7.18
N THR A 69 -8.81 -1.37 6.19
CA THR A 69 -9.31 -1.52 4.82
C THR A 69 -9.73 -2.94 4.49
N LYS A 70 -9.63 -3.85 5.46
CA LYS A 70 -9.94 -5.27 5.28
C LYS A 70 -9.14 -5.89 4.15
N SER A 71 -7.89 -5.52 4.08
CA SER A 71 -6.93 -6.04 3.10
C SER A 71 -5.78 -6.72 3.83
N ARG A 72 -4.80 -7.18 3.07
CA ARG A 72 -3.62 -7.81 3.67
C ARG A 72 -2.35 -7.34 2.99
N ILE A 73 -1.28 -7.34 3.73
CA ILE A 73 0.04 -6.97 3.22
C ILE A 73 0.64 -8.19 2.53
N ILE A 74 0.97 -8.06 1.25
CA ILE A 74 1.61 -9.14 0.49
C ILE A 74 3.06 -8.88 0.18
N ASN A 75 3.52 -7.65 0.39
CA ASN A 75 4.93 -7.31 0.17
C ASN A 75 5.26 -6.06 0.96
N ARG A 76 6.51 -5.96 1.38
CA ARG A 76 7.00 -4.80 2.11
C ARG A 76 8.48 -4.60 1.78
N ILE A 77 8.81 -3.41 1.29
CA ILE A 77 10.19 -3.04 0.95
C ILE A 77 10.43 -1.64 1.48
N GLY A 78 11.26 -1.52 2.51
CA GLY A 78 11.55 -0.22 3.11
C GLY A 78 10.30 0.50 3.58
N PHE A 79 10.03 1.66 3.03
CA PHE A 79 8.86 2.47 3.37
C PHE A 79 7.67 2.23 2.44
N THR A 80 7.75 1.20 1.63
CA THR A 80 6.69 0.87 0.67
C THR A 80 6.09 -0.49 1.01
N PHE A 81 4.79 -0.61 0.89
CA PHE A 81 4.13 -1.90 1.09
C PHE A 81 2.99 -2.05 0.08
N VAL A 82 2.66 -3.30 -0.21
CA VAL A 82 1.61 -3.63 -1.17
C VAL A 82 0.47 -4.29 -0.42
N LEU A 83 -0.73 -3.78 -0.64
CA LEU A 83 -1.96 -4.32 -0.05
C LEU A 83 -2.75 -5.05 -1.11
N LYS A 84 -3.35 -6.16 -0.72
CA LYS A 84 -4.23 -6.92 -1.58
C LYS A 84 -5.58 -7.10 -0.89
N LYS A 85 -6.62 -6.90 -1.65
CA LYS A 85 -7.99 -7.09 -1.19
C LYS A 85 -8.27 -8.53 -0.76
#